data_20e58c1cad1dffd93c2a8f21478baef3
#
_entry.id   20e58c1cad1dffd93c2a8f21478baef3
#
_cell.length_a   1.000
_cell.length_b   1.000
_cell.length_c   1.000
_cell.angle_alpha   90.00
_cell.angle_beta   90.00
_cell.angle_gamma   90.00
#
_symmetry.space_group_name_H-M   'P 1'
#
loop_
_entity.id
_entity.type
_entity.pdbx_description
1 polymer ?
#
loop_
_entity_poly.entity_id
_entity_poly.type
_entity_poly.pdbx_seq_one_letter_code
_entity_poly.pdbx_strand_id
1 'polypeptide(L)'
;MARFCPGKLYKILKPAISLLAGIPSIVYGFFGLVVLVPIMQSIFGVGKSVLTAGILLGIMILPTIIEISESSIRAVPDSYYEGSLALGATHERSVYCATLPAAKSGIMAGIILGIGRAIGETMAVVMIAGNQTVLPKSL
;
A
#
# COMPACT_ATOMS: atom_id res chain seq x y z
N MET A 1 -7.06 10.87 1.75
CA MET A 1 -6.97 10.94 3.21
C MET A 1 -6.47 12.30 3.70
N ALA A 2 -5.31 12.77 3.29
CA ALA A 2 -4.69 13.98 3.88
C ALA A 2 -5.52 15.28 3.78
N ARG A 3 -6.27 15.49 2.71
CA ARG A 3 -7.01 16.75 2.46
C ARG A 3 -8.51 16.58 2.15
N PHE A 4 -8.98 15.38 1.81
CA PHE A 4 -10.37 15.11 1.41
C PHE A 4 -11.18 14.28 2.42
N CYS A 5 -10.52 13.62 3.37
CA CYS A 5 -11.20 12.72 4.29
C CYS A 5 -11.90 13.50 5.41
N PRO A 6 -13.22 13.30 5.64
CA PRO A 6 -13.89 13.90 6.78
C PRO A 6 -13.25 13.39 8.09
N GLY A 7 -13.10 14.30 9.07
CA GLY A 7 -12.33 14.03 10.29
C GLY A 7 -12.78 12.80 11.08
N LYS A 8 -14.06 12.41 11.01
CA LYS A 8 -14.56 11.19 11.65
C LYS A 8 -14.02 9.91 11.00
N LEU A 9 -14.01 9.87 9.67
CA LEU A 9 -13.51 8.72 8.90
C LEU A 9 -11.99 8.60 9.03
N TYR A 10 -11.28 9.73 9.04
CA TYR A 10 -9.84 9.77 9.25
C TYR A 10 -9.42 9.16 10.59
N LYS A 11 -10.14 9.48 11.68
CA LYS A 11 -9.86 8.94 13.03
C LYS A 11 -9.98 7.42 13.12
N ILE A 12 -10.73 6.80 12.22
CA ILE A 12 -10.91 5.34 12.17
C ILE A 12 -9.89 4.71 11.19
N LEU A 13 -9.75 5.31 10.00
CA LEU A 13 -8.89 4.74 8.96
C LEU A 13 -7.40 4.80 9.31
N LYS A 14 -6.94 5.88 9.91
CA LYS A 14 -5.51 6.02 10.25
C LYS A 14 -5.03 4.95 11.22
N PRO A 15 -5.65 4.74 12.39
CA PRO A 15 -5.25 3.64 13.28
C PRO A 15 -5.36 2.27 12.63
N ALA A 16 -6.38 2.03 11.79
CA ALA A 16 -6.54 0.76 11.10
C ALA A 16 -5.37 0.47 10.14
N ILE A 17 -4.93 1.47 9.37
CA ILE A 17 -3.78 1.33 8.46
C ILE A 17 -2.48 1.13 9.26
N SER A 18 -2.28 1.89 10.35
CA SER A 18 -1.10 1.75 11.20
C SER A 18 -1.05 0.39 11.90
N LEU A 19 -2.19 -0.16 12.31
CA LEU A 19 -2.26 -1.53 12.84
C LEU A 19 -1.88 -2.56 11.77
N LEU A 20 -2.40 -2.42 10.55
CA LEU A 20 -2.01 -3.29 9.43
C LEU A 20 -0.51 -3.20 9.12
N ALA A 21 0.08 -2.00 9.12
CA ALA A 21 1.50 -1.82 8.91
C ALA A 21 2.37 -2.50 9.99
N GLY A 22 1.86 -2.60 11.23
CA GLY A 22 2.53 -3.22 12.37
C GLY A 22 2.42 -4.75 12.45
N ILE A 23 1.60 -5.40 11.62
CA ILE A 23 1.43 -6.85 11.65
C ILE A 23 2.72 -7.53 11.13
N PRO A 24 3.28 -8.55 11.87
CA PRO A 24 4.40 -9.33 11.39
C PRO A 24 4.10 -10.04 10.05
N SER A 25 5.06 -10.08 9.15
CA SER A 25 4.89 -10.66 7.81
C SER A 25 4.48 -12.13 7.81
N ILE A 26 4.93 -12.88 8.82
CA ILE A 26 4.55 -14.29 8.99
C ILE A 26 3.03 -14.46 9.20
N VAL A 27 2.38 -13.50 9.87
CA VAL A 27 0.93 -13.50 10.06
C VAL A 27 0.21 -13.29 8.73
N TYR A 28 0.73 -12.38 7.89
CA TYR A 28 0.23 -12.21 6.52
C TYR A 28 0.42 -13.48 5.69
N GLY A 29 1.58 -14.15 5.82
CA GLY A 29 1.85 -15.43 5.15
C GLY A 29 0.86 -16.51 5.57
N PHE A 30 0.60 -16.66 6.86
CA PHE A 30 -0.38 -17.60 7.40
C PHE A 30 -1.82 -17.27 6.92
N PHE A 31 -2.23 -16.00 7.00
CA PHE A 31 -3.52 -15.57 6.48
C PHE A 31 -3.65 -15.86 4.97
N GLY A 32 -2.62 -15.60 4.20
CA GLY A 32 -2.57 -15.89 2.78
C GLY A 32 -2.72 -17.40 2.50
N LEU A 33 -2.06 -18.24 3.30
CA LEU A 33 -2.15 -19.70 3.16
C LEU A 33 -3.56 -20.21 3.45
N VAL A 34 -4.23 -19.68 4.48
CA VAL A 34 -5.54 -20.17 4.94
C VAL A 34 -6.69 -19.58 4.14
N VAL A 35 -6.56 -18.34 3.66
CA VAL A 35 -7.66 -17.61 3.00
C VAL A 35 -7.40 -17.43 1.51
N LEU A 36 -6.24 -16.86 1.11
CA LEU A 36 -5.98 -16.54 -0.29
C LEU A 36 -5.75 -17.82 -1.13
N VAL A 37 -4.99 -18.77 -0.63
CA VAL A 37 -4.70 -20.00 -1.36
C VAL A 37 -5.97 -20.77 -1.73
N PRO A 38 -6.94 -21.04 -0.82
CA PRO A 38 -8.20 -21.67 -1.19
C PRO A 38 -9.05 -20.88 -2.17
N ILE A 39 -9.08 -19.56 -2.03
CA ILE A 39 -9.82 -18.67 -2.95
C ILE A 39 -9.22 -18.76 -4.35
N MET A 40 -7.90 -18.63 -4.46
CA MET A 40 -7.20 -18.73 -5.75
C MET A 40 -7.36 -20.11 -6.37
N GLN A 41 -7.35 -21.17 -5.57
CA GLN A 41 -7.60 -22.53 -6.04
C GLN A 41 -9.02 -22.72 -6.59
N SER A 42 -10.02 -22.09 -5.98
CA SER A 42 -11.40 -22.15 -6.48
C SER A 42 -11.61 -21.39 -7.79
N ILE A 43 -10.83 -20.30 -8.02
CA ILE A 43 -10.98 -19.43 -9.21
C ILE A 43 -10.11 -19.92 -10.37
N PHE A 44 -8.85 -20.28 -10.09
CA PHE A 44 -7.84 -20.57 -11.10
C PHE A 44 -7.40 -22.04 -11.14
N GLY A 45 -7.94 -22.89 -10.24
CA GLY A 45 -7.55 -24.31 -10.14
C GLY A 45 -6.18 -24.55 -9.49
N VAL A 46 -5.38 -23.49 -9.26
CA VAL A 46 -4.06 -23.53 -8.61
C VAL A 46 -4.03 -22.52 -7.48
N GLY A 47 -3.92 -23.02 -6.25
CA GLY A 47 -3.93 -22.15 -5.06
C GLY A 47 -2.54 -21.60 -4.72
N LYS A 48 -1.52 -22.47 -4.66
CA LYS A 48 -0.13 -22.09 -4.39
C LYS A 48 0.55 -21.69 -5.70
N SER A 49 0.72 -20.39 -5.92
CA SER A 49 1.33 -19.86 -7.14
C SER A 49 2.09 -18.56 -6.86
N VAL A 50 2.95 -18.17 -7.80
CA VAL A 50 3.64 -16.87 -7.80
C VAL A 50 2.63 -15.73 -7.83
N LEU A 51 1.51 -15.90 -8.55
CA LEU A 51 0.43 -14.93 -8.60
C LEU A 51 -0.19 -14.68 -7.20
N THR A 52 -0.49 -15.76 -6.46
CA THR A 52 -1.05 -15.66 -5.10
C THR A 52 -0.07 -14.95 -4.16
N ALA A 53 1.22 -15.27 -4.25
CA ALA A 53 2.26 -14.62 -3.48
C ALA A 53 2.38 -13.11 -3.83
N GLY A 54 2.31 -12.76 -5.12
CA GLY A 54 2.33 -11.38 -5.60
C GLY A 54 1.16 -10.54 -5.08
N ILE A 55 -0.05 -11.10 -5.07
CA ILE A 55 -1.24 -10.45 -4.52
C ILE A 55 -1.07 -10.20 -3.02
N LEU A 56 -0.58 -11.18 -2.27
CA LEU A 56 -0.35 -10.99 -0.84
C LEU A 56 0.70 -9.92 -0.57
N LEU A 57 1.83 -9.95 -1.29
CA LEU A 57 2.86 -8.91 -1.18
C LEU A 57 2.27 -7.52 -1.47
N GLY A 58 1.46 -7.38 -2.51
CA GLY A 58 0.76 -6.15 -2.83
C GLY A 58 -0.07 -5.63 -1.65
N ILE A 59 -0.88 -6.50 -1.04
CA ILE A 59 -1.70 -6.14 0.13
C ILE A 59 -0.82 -5.72 1.32
N MET A 60 0.29 -6.41 1.54
CA MET A 60 1.19 -6.17 2.67
C MET A 60 1.95 -4.84 2.58
N ILE A 61 2.31 -4.40 1.37
CA ILE A 61 3.06 -3.15 1.19
C ILE A 61 2.16 -1.91 1.16
N LEU A 62 0.87 -2.06 0.82
CA LEU A 62 -0.08 -0.95 0.72
C LEU A 62 -0.11 -0.05 1.96
N PRO A 63 -0.23 -0.56 3.20
CA PRO A 63 -0.24 0.29 4.40
C PRO A 63 0.99 1.17 4.51
N THR A 64 2.18 0.63 4.24
CA THR A 64 3.45 1.38 4.28
C THR A 64 3.47 2.52 3.26
N ILE A 65 3.05 2.24 2.02
CA ILE A 65 2.99 3.26 0.96
C ILE A 65 1.98 4.35 1.33
N ILE A 66 0.82 3.98 1.85
CA ILE A 66 -0.23 4.93 2.24
C ILE A 66 0.25 5.83 3.38
N GLU A 67 0.88 5.28 4.43
CA GLU A 67 1.37 6.08 5.57
C GLU A 67 2.43 7.09 5.17
N ILE A 68 3.42 6.67 4.39
CA ILE A 68 4.50 7.55 3.95
C ILE A 68 3.97 8.61 2.98
N SER A 69 3.09 8.23 2.05
CA SER A 69 2.47 9.18 1.12
C SER A 69 1.59 10.20 1.84
N GLU A 70 0.80 9.76 2.81
CA GLU A 70 -0.02 10.66 3.63
C GLU A 70 0.84 11.64 4.42
N SER A 71 1.87 11.14 5.08
CA SER A 71 2.82 11.97 5.84
C SER A 71 3.49 13.01 4.95
N SER A 72 3.90 12.61 3.74
CA SER A 72 4.53 13.50 2.77
C SER A 72 3.58 14.62 2.28
N ILE A 73 2.31 14.30 2.04
CA ILE A 73 1.30 15.29 1.66
C ILE A 73 1.03 16.26 2.81
N ARG A 74 1.04 15.78 4.05
CA ARG A 74 0.85 16.63 5.24
C ARG A 74 2.05 17.51 5.55
N ALA A 75 3.24 17.10 5.15
CA ALA A 75 4.46 17.88 5.34
C ALA A 75 4.59 19.08 4.38
N VAL A 76 3.77 19.13 3.34
CA VAL A 76 3.71 20.30 2.44
C VAL A 76 3.19 21.52 3.21
N PRO A 77 3.91 22.64 3.23
CA PRO A 77 3.46 23.87 3.88
C PRO A 77 2.10 24.34 3.36
N ASP A 78 1.23 24.81 4.25
CA ASP A 78 -0.12 25.29 3.89
C ASP A 78 -0.09 26.50 2.95
N SER A 79 1.02 27.24 2.92
CA SER A 79 1.23 28.35 1.99
C SER A 79 1.07 27.98 0.51
N TYR A 80 1.41 26.75 0.12
CA TYR A 80 1.18 26.25 -1.24
C TYR A 80 -0.31 26.13 -1.57
N TYR A 81 -1.07 25.64 -0.61
CA TYR A 81 -2.51 25.47 -0.74
C TYR A 81 -3.23 26.82 -0.69
N GLU A 82 -2.92 27.66 0.30
CA GLU A 82 -3.52 28.98 0.49
C GLU A 82 -3.19 29.92 -0.66
N GLY A 83 -1.94 29.90 -1.16
CA GLY A 83 -1.53 30.71 -2.31
C GLY A 83 -2.30 30.34 -3.57
N SER A 84 -2.58 29.06 -3.80
CA SER A 84 -3.39 28.63 -4.95
C SER A 84 -4.86 29.04 -4.83
N LEU A 85 -5.43 29.02 -3.62
CA LEU A 85 -6.77 29.54 -3.35
C LEU A 85 -6.85 31.06 -3.56
N ALA A 86 -5.83 31.81 -3.14
CA ALA A 86 -5.75 33.26 -3.35
C ALA A 86 -5.74 33.64 -4.83
N LEU A 87 -5.23 32.76 -5.70
CA LEU A 87 -5.29 32.91 -7.17
C LEU A 87 -6.63 32.47 -7.78
N GLY A 88 -7.63 32.15 -6.95
CA GLY A 88 -8.98 31.76 -7.40
C GLY A 88 -9.15 30.30 -7.78
N ALA A 89 -8.20 29.42 -7.44
CA ALA A 89 -8.35 27.98 -7.68
C ALA A 89 -9.38 27.37 -6.72
N THR A 90 -10.11 26.36 -7.18
CA THR A 90 -11.00 25.56 -6.32
C THR A 90 -10.18 24.68 -5.37
N HIS A 91 -10.80 24.22 -4.27
CA HIS A 91 -10.17 23.29 -3.32
C HIS A 91 -9.52 22.08 -4.00
N GLU A 92 -10.25 21.43 -4.90
CA GLU A 92 -9.74 20.26 -5.62
C GLU A 92 -8.54 20.59 -6.48
N ARG A 93 -8.62 21.68 -7.25
CA ARG A 93 -7.53 22.13 -8.12
C ARG A 93 -6.28 22.50 -7.31
N SER A 94 -6.44 23.15 -6.16
CA SER A 94 -5.35 23.49 -5.25
C SER A 94 -4.63 22.24 -4.72
N VAL A 95 -5.38 21.18 -4.39
CA VAL A 95 -4.78 19.94 -3.94
C VAL A 95 -4.04 19.22 -5.09
N TYR A 96 -4.66 19.09 -6.27
CA TYR A 96 -4.06 18.35 -7.39
C TYR A 96 -2.90 19.09 -8.06
N CYS A 97 -2.98 20.41 -8.19
CA CYS A 97 -2.00 21.21 -8.95
C CYS A 97 -0.91 21.84 -8.10
N ALA A 98 -1.14 22.06 -6.78
CA ALA A 98 -0.14 22.65 -5.90
C ALA A 98 0.37 21.66 -4.85
N THR A 99 -0.51 21.08 -4.03
CA THR A 99 -0.10 20.26 -2.88
C THR A 99 0.48 18.91 -3.33
N LEU A 100 -0.16 18.20 -4.26
CA LEU A 100 0.26 16.87 -4.70
C LEU A 100 1.60 16.88 -5.45
N PRO A 101 1.87 17.80 -6.39
CA PRO A 101 3.18 17.92 -7.01
C PRO A 101 4.30 18.28 -6.03
N ALA A 102 4.00 19.11 -5.03
CA ALA A 102 4.96 19.46 -3.97
C ALA A 102 5.31 18.25 -3.10
N ALA A 103 4.39 17.31 -2.89
CA ALA A 103 4.61 16.07 -2.14
C ALA A 103 5.22 14.92 -2.98
N LYS A 104 5.43 15.10 -4.29
CA LYS A 104 5.80 14.04 -5.23
C LYS A 104 7.04 13.25 -4.78
N SER A 105 8.09 13.93 -4.32
CA SER A 105 9.34 13.30 -3.88
C SER A 105 9.10 12.33 -2.71
N GLY A 106 8.31 12.73 -1.73
CA GLY A 106 7.98 11.91 -0.58
C GLY A 106 7.04 10.74 -0.92
N ILE A 107 6.10 10.94 -1.85
CA ILE A 107 5.26 9.84 -2.36
C ILE A 107 6.11 8.81 -3.08
N MET A 108 7.05 9.25 -3.93
CA MET A 108 7.99 8.35 -4.61
C MET A 108 8.87 7.60 -3.63
N ALA A 109 9.35 8.25 -2.57
CA ALA A 109 10.08 7.58 -1.50
C ALA A 109 9.25 6.49 -0.82
N GLY A 110 7.96 6.75 -0.57
CA GLY A 110 7.04 5.76 -0.02
C GLY A 110 6.86 4.53 -0.92
N ILE A 111 6.76 4.74 -2.23
CA ILE A 111 6.66 3.64 -3.21
C ILE A 111 7.95 2.82 -3.23
N ILE A 112 9.11 3.48 -3.27
CA ILE A 112 10.42 2.80 -3.29
C ILE A 112 10.61 1.98 -2.00
N LEU A 113 10.25 2.52 -0.85
CA LEU A 113 10.32 1.80 0.42
C LEU A 113 9.36 0.60 0.45
N GLY A 114 8.15 0.75 -0.08
CA GLY A 114 7.20 -0.36 -0.23
C GLY A 114 7.75 -1.48 -1.11
N ILE A 115 8.32 -1.14 -2.27
CA ILE A 115 8.96 -2.10 -3.18
C ILE A 115 10.16 -2.77 -2.50
N GLY A 116 11.02 -2.00 -1.82
CA GLY A 116 12.16 -2.54 -1.08
C GLY A 116 11.73 -3.55 -0.02
N ARG A 117 10.63 -3.27 0.70
CA ARG A 117 10.03 -4.21 1.66
C ARG A 117 9.52 -5.48 0.97
N ALA A 118 8.87 -5.36 -0.19
CA ALA A 118 8.39 -6.52 -0.95
C ALA A 118 9.53 -7.42 -1.43
N ILE A 119 10.62 -6.84 -1.92
CA ILE A 119 11.81 -7.58 -2.38
C ILE A 119 12.48 -8.31 -1.22
N GLY A 120 12.51 -7.71 -0.03
CA GLY A 120 13.09 -8.32 1.17
C GLY A 120 12.22 -9.38 1.84
N GLU A 121 10.97 -9.57 1.39
CA GLU A 121 10.04 -10.51 2.01
C GLU A 121 10.28 -11.95 1.54
N THR A 122 10.73 -12.78 2.45
CA THR A 122 11.01 -14.20 2.17
C THR A 122 9.99 -15.13 2.81
N MET A 123 9.63 -14.89 4.08
CA MET A 123 8.81 -15.85 4.86
C MET A 123 7.39 -15.99 4.32
N ALA A 124 6.71 -14.87 4.06
CA ALA A 124 5.35 -14.91 3.52
C ALA A 124 5.31 -15.52 2.11
N VAL A 125 6.33 -15.22 1.29
CA VAL A 125 6.45 -15.79 -0.07
C VAL A 125 6.66 -17.28 -0.05
N VAL A 126 7.60 -17.80 0.77
CA VAL A 126 7.87 -19.23 0.88
C VAL A 126 6.63 -20.00 1.36
N MET A 127 5.87 -19.43 2.30
CA MET A 127 4.64 -20.07 2.80
C MET A 127 3.57 -20.24 1.71
N ILE A 128 3.45 -19.27 0.80
CA ILE A 128 2.36 -19.24 -0.20
C ILE A 128 2.79 -19.81 -1.54
N ALA A 129 3.96 -19.43 -2.06
CA ALA A 129 4.46 -19.97 -3.32
C ALA A 129 4.90 -21.43 -3.16
N GLY A 130 5.27 -21.82 -1.93
CA GLY A 130 5.86 -23.12 -1.65
C GLY A 130 7.35 -23.16 -1.99
N ASN A 131 8.03 -24.16 -1.48
CA ASN A 131 9.45 -24.41 -1.74
C ASN A 131 9.60 -25.51 -2.82
N GLN A 132 8.98 -25.28 -3.98
CA GLN A 132 9.07 -26.24 -5.08
C GLN A 132 10.34 -25.98 -5.90
N THR A 133 11.10 -27.04 -6.14
CA THR A 133 12.31 -27.02 -6.98
C THR A 133 12.01 -27.13 -8.48
N VAL A 134 10.74 -27.09 -8.87
CA VAL A 134 10.30 -27.21 -10.27
C VAL A 134 9.96 -25.82 -10.79
N LEU A 135 10.51 -25.48 -11.97
CA LEU A 135 10.15 -24.26 -12.67
C LEU A 135 8.65 -24.23 -12.98
N PRO A 136 7.95 -23.11 -12.70
CA PRO A 136 6.53 -23.02 -13.01
C PRO A 136 6.31 -23.12 -14.51
N LYS A 137 5.45 -24.05 -14.92
CA LYS A 137 5.09 -24.24 -16.34
C LYS A 137 4.02 -23.25 -16.80
N SER A 138 3.34 -22.56 -15.88
CA SER A 138 2.37 -21.47 -16.12
C SER A 138 2.32 -20.55 -14.90
N LEU A 139 1.88 -19.32 -15.12
CA LEU A 139 1.62 -18.32 -14.08
C LEU A 139 0.38 -18.68 -13.28
#